data_5807bf200e6d4e347067cdd4b172c7f7
#
_entry.id   5807bf200e6d4e347067cdd4b172c7f7
#
_cell.length_a   1.000
_cell.length_b   1.000
_cell.length_c   1.000
_cell.angle_alpha   90.00
_cell.angle_beta   90.00
_cell.angle_gamma   90.00
#
_symmetry.space_group_name_H-M   'P 1'
#
loop_
_entity.id
_entity.type
_entity.pdbx_description
1 polymer ?
#
loop_
_entity_poly.entity_id
_entity_poly.type
_entity_poly.pdbx_seq_one_letter_code
_entity_poly.pdbx_strand_id
1 'polypeptide(L)'
;MDDFSDFYTNGLPVLEIMAGHGYISAGLRAVAPAQTIIATDNEDWRTQPDPTAAKPVTDVENLDAIAALDSYGENVATVIMSWAPDTTDADWQVLQYIRDNRYRFDFDLLVIGEKDGATDSDVFWQEATLHEVAALNAHHTSFDLIDERVYVVE
;
A
#
# COMPACT_ATOMS: atom_id res chain seq x y z
N MET A 1 -14.01 -5.06 -3.81
CA MET A 1 -13.40 -3.71 -3.98
C MET A 1 -14.42 -2.59 -4.06
N ASP A 2 -15.71 -2.91 -4.25
CA ASP A 2 -16.78 -1.90 -4.18
C ASP A 2 -16.84 -1.20 -2.81
N ASP A 3 -16.40 -1.88 -1.76
CA ASP A 3 -16.37 -1.32 -0.40
C ASP A 3 -15.32 -0.21 -0.22
N PHE A 4 -14.39 -0.07 -1.18
CA PHE A 4 -13.40 1.01 -1.14
C PHE A 4 -14.03 2.39 -1.38
N SER A 5 -15.17 2.42 -2.08
CA SER A 5 -15.94 3.64 -2.31
C SER A 5 -16.57 4.18 -1.02
N ASP A 6 -16.74 3.33 -0.03
CA ASP A 6 -17.28 3.69 1.28
C ASP A 6 -16.20 4.25 2.23
N PHE A 7 -14.93 4.11 1.87
CA PHE A 7 -13.87 4.84 2.53
C PHE A 7 -13.93 6.30 2.10
N TYR A 8 -14.38 7.14 3.00
CA TYR A 8 -14.53 8.57 2.74
C TYR A 8 -13.19 9.22 2.44
N THR A 9 -12.92 9.46 1.17
CA THR A 9 -11.72 10.20 0.75
C THR A 9 -11.94 11.72 0.77
N ASN A 10 -13.19 12.18 0.92
CA ASN A 10 -13.55 13.59 0.83
C ASN A 10 -13.04 14.26 -0.47
N GLY A 11 -12.94 13.50 -1.55
CA GLY A 11 -12.39 13.97 -2.83
C GLY A 11 -10.86 13.99 -2.88
N LEU A 12 -10.17 13.63 -1.80
CA LEU A 12 -8.71 13.55 -1.78
C LEU A 12 -8.21 12.27 -2.47
N PRO A 13 -7.02 12.30 -3.07
CA PRO A 13 -6.44 11.12 -3.71
C PRO A 13 -6.14 9.98 -2.73
N VAL A 14 -6.04 8.78 -3.28
CA VAL A 14 -5.46 7.60 -2.63
C VAL A 14 -4.04 7.44 -3.15
N LEU A 15 -3.09 7.22 -2.25
CA LEU A 15 -1.69 6.97 -2.57
C LEU A 15 -1.36 5.51 -2.30
N GLU A 16 -0.87 4.79 -3.31
CA GLU A 16 -0.25 3.48 -3.12
C GLU A 16 1.27 3.64 -3.14
N ILE A 17 1.91 3.23 -2.05
CA ILE A 17 3.38 3.16 -1.95
C ILE A 17 3.83 1.71 -2.12
N MET A 18 5.04 1.51 -2.60
CA MET A 18 5.57 0.16 -2.89
C MET A 18 4.63 -0.63 -3.82
N ALA A 19 4.10 0.07 -4.83
CA ALA A 19 3.03 -0.47 -5.68
C ALA A 19 3.46 -1.61 -6.61
N GLY A 20 4.77 -1.83 -6.77
CA GLY A 20 5.28 -2.81 -7.72
C GLY A 20 4.82 -2.48 -9.14
N HIS A 21 4.13 -3.43 -9.77
CA HIS A 21 3.57 -3.22 -11.12
C HIS A 21 2.23 -2.49 -11.14
N GLY A 22 1.67 -2.15 -9.99
CA GLY A 22 0.46 -1.33 -9.88
C GLY A 22 -0.86 -2.09 -10.00
N TYR A 23 -0.90 -3.38 -9.69
CA TYR A 23 -2.13 -4.17 -9.80
C TYR A 23 -3.27 -3.65 -8.91
N ILE A 24 -2.98 -3.24 -7.69
CA ILE A 24 -4.00 -2.69 -6.78
C ILE A 24 -4.53 -1.36 -7.36
N SER A 25 -3.64 -0.46 -7.75
CA SER A 25 -4.02 0.82 -8.35
C SER A 25 -4.80 0.65 -9.64
N ALA A 26 -4.42 -0.32 -10.50
CA ALA A 26 -5.15 -0.64 -11.71
C ALA A 26 -6.59 -1.08 -11.39
N GLY A 27 -6.76 -1.96 -10.40
CA GLY A 27 -8.06 -2.41 -9.94
C GLY A 27 -8.91 -1.26 -9.38
N LEU A 28 -8.34 -0.41 -8.56
CA LEU A 28 -9.03 0.76 -8.01
C LEU A 28 -9.45 1.75 -9.09
N ARG A 29 -8.60 2.01 -10.07
CA ARG A 29 -8.92 2.89 -11.21
C ARG A 29 -10.07 2.33 -12.06
N ALA A 30 -10.15 1.00 -12.17
CA ALA A 30 -11.21 0.34 -12.92
C ALA A 30 -12.57 0.42 -12.21
N VAL A 31 -12.60 0.23 -10.89
CA VAL A 31 -13.87 0.21 -10.12
C VAL A 31 -14.30 1.59 -9.63
N ALA A 32 -13.38 2.54 -9.50
CA ALA A 32 -13.64 3.88 -9.02
C ALA A 32 -13.00 4.93 -9.94
N PRO A 33 -13.45 5.07 -11.20
CA PRO A 33 -12.78 5.94 -12.17
C PRO A 33 -12.82 7.44 -11.81
N ALA A 34 -13.73 7.85 -10.93
CA ALA A 34 -13.80 9.23 -10.44
C ALA A 34 -12.80 9.51 -9.30
N GLN A 35 -12.22 8.46 -8.70
CA GLN A 35 -11.25 8.59 -7.62
C GLN A 35 -9.85 8.75 -8.19
N THR A 36 -9.11 9.76 -7.72
CA THR A 36 -7.71 9.92 -8.10
C THR A 36 -6.86 8.92 -7.33
N ILE A 37 -6.13 8.10 -8.05
CA ILE A 37 -5.21 7.10 -7.50
C ILE A 37 -3.79 7.47 -7.94
N ILE A 38 -2.88 7.60 -6.98
CA ILE A 38 -1.46 7.85 -7.23
C ILE A 38 -0.72 6.57 -6.84
N ALA A 39 -0.05 5.94 -7.80
CA ALA A 39 0.76 4.75 -7.56
C ALA A 39 2.24 5.12 -7.64
N THR A 40 3.03 4.68 -6.68
CA THR A 40 4.47 4.92 -6.62
C THR A 40 5.23 3.65 -6.29
N ASP A 41 6.43 3.52 -6.82
CA ASP A 41 7.36 2.43 -6.53
C ASP A 41 8.78 2.90 -6.82
N ASN A 42 9.77 2.35 -6.12
CA ASN A 42 11.17 2.65 -6.41
C ASN A 42 11.69 1.96 -7.68
N GLU A 43 10.88 1.04 -8.23
CA GLU A 43 11.17 0.32 -9.47
C GLU A 43 12.48 -0.49 -9.45
N ASP A 44 12.88 -0.99 -8.28
CA ASP A 44 14.07 -1.83 -8.13
C ASP A 44 14.03 -3.07 -9.03
N TRP A 45 12.84 -3.55 -9.35
CA TRP A 45 12.64 -4.67 -10.26
C TRP A 45 13.21 -4.41 -11.66
N ARG A 46 13.36 -3.14 -12.09
CA ARG A 46 13.97 -2.78 -13.38
C ARG A 46 15.45 -3.10 -13.46
N THR A 47 16.12 -3.17 -12.32
CA THR A 47 17.56 -3.48 -12.25
C THR A 47 17.84 -4.97 -12.19
N GLN A 48 16.81 -5.80 -12.09
CA GLN A 48 16.95 -7.26 -12.07
C GLN A 48 17.20 -7.78 -13.50
N PRO A 49 18.08 -8.78 -13.65
CA PRO A 49 18.52 -9.24 -14.96
C PRO A 49 17.50 -10.12 -15.71
N ASP A 50 16.23 -10.08 -15.36
CA ASP A 50 15.19 -10.84 -16.04
C ASP A 50 14.60 -10.02 -17.19
N PRO A 51 14.92 -10.34 -18.45
CA PRO A 51 14.38 -9.62 -19.61
C PRO A 51 12.89 -9.85 -19.82
N THR A 52 12.28 -10.78 -19.08
CA THR A 52 10.84 -11.05 -19.10
C THR A 52 10.09 -10.34 -18.00
N ALA A 53 10.78 -9.50 -17.20
CA ALA A 53 10.15 -8.71 -16.14
C ALA A 53 8.93 -7.97 -16.70
N ALA A 54 7.77 -8.23 -16.13
CA ALA A 54 6.52 -7.62 -16.56
C ALA A 54 6.61 -6.09 -16.40
N LYS A 55 6.01 -5.38 -17.35
CA LYS A 55 5.87 -3.93 -17.25
C LYS A 55 4.74 -3.60 -16.27
N PRO A 56 4.75 -2.40 -15.67
CA PRO A 56 3.60 -1.93 -14.91
C PRO A 56 2.31 -2.03 -15.72
N VAL A 57 1.23 -2.47 -15.06
CA VAL A 57 -0.08 -2.63 -15.70
C VAL A 57 -0.88 -1.33 -15.73
N THR A 58 -0.38 -0.30 -15.08
CA THR A 58 -0.96 1.04 -15.02
C THR A 58 0.16 2.05 -14.73
N ASP A 59 -0.16 3.34 -14.69
CA ASP A 59 0.83 4.37 -14.39
C ASP A 59 1.34 4.23 -12.96
N VAL A 60 2.64 4.06 -12.82
CA VAL A 60 3.37 4.01 -11.54
C VAL A 60 4.52 5.00 -11.62
N GLU A 61 4.54 5.95 -10.71
CA GLU A 61 5.59 6.97 -10.63
C GLU A 61 6.82 6.40 -9.92
N ASN A 62 8.00 6.69 -10.43
CA ASN A 62 9.26 6.25 -9.82
C ASN A 62 9.61 7.13 -8.61
N LEU A 63 9.13 6.73 -7.45
CA LEU A 63 9.43 7.33 -6.16
C LEU A 63 9.51 6.23 -5.11
N ASP A 64 10.51 6.27 -4.24
CA ASP A 64 10.50 5.42 -3.06
C ASP A 64 9.39 5.84 -2.08
N ALA A 65 9.06 4.97 -1.13
CA ALA A 65 7.93 5.16 -0.24
C ALA A 65 8.04 6.45 0.60
N ILE A 66 9.22 6.74 1.12
CA ILE A 66 9.45 7.95 1.93
C ILE A 66 9.30 9.21 1.07
N ALA A 67 9.88 9.22 -0.12
CA ALA A 67 9.75 10.33 -1.06
C ALA A 67 8.30 10.54 -1.50
N ALA A 68 7.55 9.46 -1.70
CA ALA A 68 6.13 9.52 -2.04
C ALA A 68 5.30 10.13 -0.90
N LEU A 69 5.54 9.72 0.34
CA LEU A 69 4.88 10.31 1.50
C LEU A 69 5.23 11.79 1.66
N ASP A 70 6.48 12.15 1.43
CA ASP A 70 6.93 13.54 1.53
C ASP A 70 6.27 14.43 0.46
N SER A 71 6.09 13.89 -0.75
CA SER A 71 5.49 14.63 -1.87
C SER A 71 3.97 14.71 -1.81
N TYR A 72 3.30 13.64 -1.36
CA TYR A 72 1.84 13.50 -1.48
C TYR A 72 1.11 13.33 -0.15
N GLY A 73 1.78 12.91 0.91
CA GLY A 73 1.14 12.46 2.15
C GLY A 73 0.25 13.51 2.83
N GLU A 74 0.55 14.79 2.68
CA GLU A 74 -0.24 15.87 3.28
C GLU A 74 -1.59 16.10 2.57
N ASN A 75 -1.76 15.57 1.36
CA ASN A 75 -2.90 15.84 0.49
C ASN A 75 -3.63 14.57 0.04
N VAL A 76 -3.51 13.48 0.79
CA VAL A 76 -4.19 12.22 0.50
C VAL A 76 -5.03 11.79 1.70
N ALA A 77 -6.11 11.07 1.44
CA ALA A 77 -6.98 10.55 2.49
C ALA A 77 -6.57 9.15 2.95
N THR A 78 -5.95 8.38 2.07
CA THR A 78 -5.59 6.99 2.32
C THR A 78 -4.25 6.68 1.67
N VAL A 79 -3.40 5.97 2.39
CA VAL A 79 -2.17 5.39 1.87
C VAL A 79 -2.30 3.87 1.93
N ILE A 80 -1.98 3.20 0.84
CA ILE A 80 -2.01 1.74 0.72
C ILE A 80 -0.58 1.23 0.58
N MET A 81 -0.23 0.24 1.39
CA MET A 81 1.01 -0.52 1.27
C MET A 81 0.64 -2.00 1.19
N SER A 82 0.84 -2.61 0.03
CA SER A 82 0.51 -4.01 -0.20
C SER A 82 1.75 -4.85 -0.45
N TRP A 83 1.78 -6.02 0.16
CA TRP A 83 2.81 -7.05 -0.03
C TRP A 83 4.25 -6.51 0.03
N ALA A 84 4.55 -5.67 1.03
CA ALA A 84 5.92 -5.24 1.26
C ALA A 84 6.83 -6.46 1.47
N PRO A 85 8.08 -6.44 0.96
CA PRO A 85 8.97 -7.59 1.11
C PRO A 85 9.28 -7.92 2.57
N ASP A 86 9.33 -9.20 2.90
CA ASP A 86 9.73 -9.68 4.23
C ASP A 86 11.25 -9.67 4.42
N THR A 87 12.00 -9.52 3.33
CA THR A 87 13.47 -9.56 3.31
C THR A 87 14.12 -8.23 3.69
N THR A 88 13.35 -7.16 3.83
CA THR A 88 13.82 -5.83 4.22
C THR A 88 12.94 -5.26 5.31
N ASP A 89 13.38 -4.20 5.95
CA ASP A 89 12.61 -3.45 6.95
C ASP A 89 12.05 -2.13 6.41
N ALA A 90 11.92 -2.02 5.09
CA ALA A 90 11.43 -0.80 4.45
C ALA A 90 10.02 -0.42 4.93
N ASP A 91 9.16 -1.38 5.16
CA ASP A 91 7.82 -1.19 5.74
C ASP A 91 7.87 -0.59 7.15
N TRP A 92 8.80 -1.06 7.98
CA TRP A 92 9.01 -0.50 9.31
C TRP A 92 9.53 0.92 9.24
N GLN A 93 10.47 1.21 8.33
CA GLN A 93 10.97 2.56 8.10
C GLN A 93 9.86 3.52 7.67
N VAL A 94 8.93 3.06 6.83
CA VAL A 94 7.74 3.82 6.44
C VAL A 94 6.88 4.14 7.66
N LEU A 95 6.58 3.14 8.49
CA LEU A 95 5.77 3.33 9.67
C LEU A 95 6.40 4.30 10.67
N GLN A 96 7.72 4.20 10.89
CA GLN A 96 8.46 5.14 11.73
C GLN A 96 8.38 6.57 11.18
N TYR A 97 8.56 6.71 9.87
CA TYR A 97 8.48 8.02 9.20
C TYR A 97 7.10 8.64 9.38
N ILE A 98 6.03 7.86 9.21
CA ILE A 98 4.66 8.33 9.42
C ILE A 98 4.47 8.77 10.88
N ARG A 99 4.92 7.97 11.85
CA ARG A 99 4.79 8.28 13.28
C ARG A 99 5.57 9.53 13.67
N ASP A 100 6.78 9.69 13.17
CA ASP A 100 7.63 10.85 13.45
C ASP A 100 7.09 12.14 12.82
N ASN A 101 6.27 12.02 11.78
CA ASN A 101 5.68 13.13 11.05
C ASN A 101 4.15 13.19 11.19
N ARG A 102 3.60 12.64 12.26
CA ARG A 102 2.16 12.53 12.47
C ARG A 102 1.44 13.87 12.41
N TYR A 103 2.11 14.94 12.80
CA TYR A 103 1.57 16.31 12.73
C TYR A 103 1.35 16.80 11.29
N ARG A 104 2.00 16.19 10.29
CA ARG A 104 1.85 16.53 8.86
C ARG A 104 0.75 15.74 8.19
N PHE A 105 0.46 14.53 8.66
CA PHE A 105 -0.32 13.54 7.92
C PHE A 105 -1.67 13.27 8.58
N ASP A 106 -2.73 13.33 7.76
CA ASP A 106 -4.10 13.05 8.19
C ASP A 106 -4.72 12.00 7.25
N PHE A 107 -4.02 10.88 7.08
CA PHE A 107 -4.50 9.77 6.27
C PHE A 107 -4.62 8.50 7.09
N ASP A 108 -5.43 7.55 6.58
CA ASP A 108 -5.44 6.18 7.07
C ASP A 108 -4.41 5.36 6.30
N LEU A 109 -3.59 4.59 7.00
CA LEU A 109 -2.67 3.63 6.40
C LEU A 109 -3.35 2.26 6.34
N LEU A 110 -3.55 1.76 5.12
CA LEU A 110 -4.04 0.42 4.86
C LEU A 110 -2.87 -0.47 4.45
N VAL A 111 -2.73 -1.59 5.12
CA VAL A 111 -1.72 -2.59 4.78
C VAL A 111 -2.43 -3.87 4.35
N ILE A 112 -2.01 -4.40 3.21
CA ILE A 112 -2.46 -5.68 2.70
C ILE A 112 -1.27 -6.63 2.80
N GLY A 113 -1.41 -7.69 3.58
CA GLY A 113 -0.34 -8.63 3.77
C GLY A 113 -0.74 -9.83 4.60
N GLU A 114 0.21 -10.75 4.76
CA GLU A 114 0.09 -11.95 5.57
C GLU A 114 0.88 -11.76 6.86
N LYS A 115 0.16 -11.56 7.97
CA LYS A 115 0.80 -11.35 9.26
C LYS A 115 1.60 -12.59 9.66
N ASP A 116 2.86 -12.37 10.04
CA ASP A 116 3.83 -13.42 10.41
C ASP A 116 4.06 -14.45 9.29
N GLY A 117 3.83 -14.06 8.04
CA GLY A 117 3.94 -14.89 6.87
C GLY A 117 4.95 -14.40 5.83
N ALA A 118 4.57 -14.48 4.56
CA ALA A 118 5.46 -14.24 3.42
C ALA A 118 5.63 -12.76 3.06
N THR A 119 4.90 -11.85 3.69
CA THR A 119 4.99 -10.41 3.40
C THR A 119 5.31 -9.63 4.66
N ASP A 120 5.88 -8.46 4.47
CA ASP A 120 6.27 -7.51 5.50
C ASP A 120 7.30 -8.07 6.50
N SER A 121 8.05 -7.19 7.12
CA SER A 121 9.09 -7.59 8.06
C SER A 121 8.51 -7.98 9.42
N ASP A 122 9.23 -8.83 10.15
CA ASP A 122 8.85 -9.22 11.51
C ASP A 122 8.73 -8.00 12.43
N VAL A 123 9.65 -7.05 12.30
CA VAL A 123 9.63 -5.83 13.12
C VAL A 123 8.39 -4.99 12.84
N PHE A 124 7.95 -4.91 11.59
CA PHE A 124 6.72 -4.22 11.23
C PHE A 124 5.52 -4.84 11.96
N TRP A 125 5.37 -6.17 11.85
CA TRP A 125 4.25 -6.86 12.50
C TRP A 125 4.27 -6.76 14.03
N GLN A 126 5.45 -6.71 14.63
CA GLN A 126 5.58 -6.56 16.08
C GLN A 126 5.24 -5.15 16.58
N GLU A 127 5.62 -4.13 15.82
CA GLU A 127 5.53 -2.73 16.26
C GLU A 127 4.27 -2.02 15.76
N ALA A 128 3.61 -2.54 14.72
CA ALA A 128 2.40 -1.94 14.18
C ALA A 128 1.18 -2.25 15.06
N THR A 129 0.35 -1.25 15.29
CA THR A 129 -0.97 -1.46 15.89
C THR A 129 -1.98 -1.72 14.78
N LEU A 130 -2.49 -2.94 14.72
CA LEU A 130 -3.29 -3.43 13.62
C LEU A 130 -4.77 -3.51 13.98
N HIS A 131 -5.62 -2.99 13.10
CA HIS A 131 -7.06 -3.16 13.17
C HIS A 131 -7.54 -3.81 11.87
N GLU A 132 -8.06 -5.02 11.98
CA GLU A 132 -8.61 -5.73 10.83
C GLU A 132 -9.93 -5.09 10.42
N VAL A 133 -10.07 -4.76 9.12
CA VAL A 133 -11.28 -4.15 8.58
C VAL A 133 -12.18 -5.24 8.05
N ALA A 134 -13.21 -5.61 8.83
CA ALA A 134 -14.09 -6.72 8.49
C ALA A 134 -14.78 -6.58 7.13
N ALA A 135 -15.23 -5.37 6.78
CA ALA A 135 -15.89 -5.12 5.49
C ALA A 135 -14.96 -5.35 4.31
N LEU A 136 -13.71 -4.94 4.41
CA LEU A 136 -12.73 -5.16 3.35
C LEU A 136 -12.29 -6.61 3.25
N ASN A 137 -12.16 -7.30 4.38
CA ASN A 137 -11.75 -8.71 4.42
C ASN A 137 -12.87 -9.68 3.99
N ALA A 138 -14.14 -9.27 4.11
CA ALA A 138 -15.27 -10.09 3.70
C ALA A 138 -15.26 -10.43 2.20
N HIS A 139 -14.67 -9.58 1.37
CA HIS A 139 -14.56 -9.72 -0.09
C HIS A 139 -13.16 -10.10 -0.56
N HIS A 140 -12.21 -10.20 0.37
CA HIS A 140 -10.84 -10.57 0.04
C HIS A 140 -10.69 -12.08 -0.03
N THR A 141 -10.23 -12.57 -1.17
CA THR A 141 -9.97 -14.00 -1.37
C THR A 141 -8.48 -14.26 -1.25
N SER A 142 -8.09 -15.06 -0.27
CA SER A 142 -6.71 -15.50 -0.11
C SER A 142 -6.32 -16.47 -1.22
N PHE A 143 -5.07 -16.35 -1.70
CA PHE A 143 -4.54 -17.24 -2.72
C PHE A 143 -3.71 -18.36 -2.08
N ASP A 144 -4.01 -19.59 -2.45
CA ASP A 144 -3.27 -20.78 -2.04
C ASP A 144 -3.12 -20.90 -0.51
N LEU A 145 -1.87 -20.93 -0.03
CA LEU A 145 -1.52 -21.04 1.39
C LEU A 145 -1.26 -19.68 2.05
N ILE A 146 -1.50 -18.58 1.33
CA ILE A 146 -1.30 -17.22 1.84
C ILE A 146 -2.57 -16.74 2.48
N ASP A 147 -2.50 -16.40 3.77
CA ASP A 147 -3.63 -15.85 4.53
C ASP A 147 -3.55 -14.32 4.60
N GLU A 148 -3.80 -13.69 3.48
CA GLU A 148 -3.75 -12.23 3.37
C GLU A 148 -4.95 -11.58 4.08
N ARG A 149 -4.69 -10.43 4.68
CA ARG A 149 -5.71 -9.59 5.29
C ARG A 149 -5.44 -8.11 5.01
N VAL A 150 -6.49 -7.31 5.16
CA VAL A 150 -6.41 -5.86 5.08
C VAL A 150 -6.49 -5.29 6.49
N TYR A 151 -5.51 -4.47 6.84
CA TYR A 151 -5.41 -3.84 8.15
C TYR A 151 -5.39 -2.32 8.02
N VAL A 152 -6.04 -1.62 8.95
CA VAL A 152 -5.75 -0.21 9.24
C VAL A 152 -4.65 -0.19 10.28
N VAL A 153 -3.61 0.59 10.06
CA VAL A 153 -2.41 0.64 10.91
C VAL A 153 -2.32 1.99 11.60
N GLU A 154 -2.09 1.93 12.91
CA GLU A 154 -1.80 3.09 13.74
C GLU A 154 -0.31 3.18 14.12
#